data_3505a5cad1792490ab42fcabf72ec364
#
_entry.id   3505a5cad1792490ab42fcabf72ec364
#
_cell.length_a   1.000
_cell.length_b   1.000
_cell.length_c   1.000
_cell.angle_alpha   90.00
_cell.angle_beta   90.00
_cell.angle_gamma   90.00
#
_symmetry.space_group_name_H-M   'P 1'
#
loop_
_entity.id
_entity.type
_entity.pdbx_description
1 polymer ?
#
loop_
_entity_poly.entity_id
_entity_poly.type
_entity_poly.pdbx_seq_one_letter_code
_entity_poly.pdbx_strand_id
1 'polypeptide(L)'
;MNVQTRRLGLYALLLGAGILAPFLFPNYVSQIAILWIMILFALTWDVMGGQMGYNSLGNILFFGAGMYASAIVQIGLYYDVGDYTSAFGAVKVDFTFAQYLTGIVLGLIAAAVISALLAVVFGWIVFGLRGPYFAIGTLGVAIAAGEMVSAWEWVGAGGGISMPTYPGEPDDRSLIFYFLCLASAVATFVFLRWLYSTRFKLAINAIRDDEEKAEAMGIHTIRYKTVAWAVAAFFLGISGSIFGNMIGFIEPLEVAFPTVTFGIFMVVMSLLGGKGTIWGPILGATLFHVIKEVTWTYLLGWQWVALGLLIIVNVVYFQQGLLGWAQDRWPELFGIVVEDKDKADTADDDSIRRAAE
;
A
#
# COMPACT_ATOMS: atom_id res chain seq x y z
N MET A 1 2.14 5.28 -34.37
CA MET A 1 1.18 4.99 -33.29
C MET A 1 1.39 6.03 -32.20
N ASN A 2 0.36 6.77 -31.83
CA ASN A 2 0.46 7.91 -30.90
C ASN A 2 0.92 7.41 -29.52
N VAL A 3 1.78 8.15 -28.79
CA VAL A 3 2.27 7.80 -27.44
C VAL A 3 1.12 7.48 -26.50
N GLN A 4 0.00 8.17 -26.66
CA GLN A 4 -1.21 7.97 -25.89
C GLN A 4 -1.88 6.62 -26.16
N THR A 5 -1.87 6.16 -27.42
CA THR A 5 -2.41 4.84 -27.81
C THR A 5 -1.54 3.68 -27.28
N ARG A 6 -0.23 3.86 -27.24
CA ARG A 6 0.69 2.87 -26.64
C ARG A 6 0.48 2.71 -25.13
N ARG A 7 0.28 3.83 -24.41
CA ARG A 7 0.00 3.81 -22.98
C ARG A 7 -1.34 3.13 -22.66
N LEU A 8 -2.39 3.45 -23.42
CA LEU A 8 -3.70 2.80 -23.26
C LEU A 8 -3.64 1.29 -23.56
N GLY A 9 -2.89 0.89 -24.59
CA GLY A 9 -2.66 -0.51 -24.92
C GLY A 9 -1.95 -1.27 -23.79
N LEU A 10 -0.93 -0.66 -23.16
CA LEU A 10 -0.23 -1.26 -22.02
C LEU A 10 -1.17 -1.46 -20.81
N TYR A 11 -1.99 -0.45 -20.48
CA TYR A 11 -2.97 -0.57 -19.38
C TYR A 11 -4.01 -1.64 -19.65
N ALA A 12 -4.53 -1.70 -20.87
CA ALA A 12 -5.48 -2.74 -21.26
C ALA A 12 -4.87 -4.14 -21.19
N LEU A 13 -3.60 -4.29 -21.59
CA LEU A 13 -2.87 -5.54 -21.51
C LEU A 13 -2.64 -5.99 -20.07
N LEU A 14 -2.20 -5.08 -19.20
CA LEU A 14 -1.98 -5.39 -17.78
C LEU A 14 -3.28 -5.73 -17.06
N LEU A 15 -4.36 -4.98 -17.33
CA LEU A 15 -5.67 -5.27 -16.77
C LEU A 15 -6.20 -6.60 -17.29
N GLY A 16 -6.07 -6.86 -18.60
CA GLY A 16 -6.46 -8.12 -19.23
C GLY A 16 -5.70 -9.31 -18.65
N ALA A 17 -4.39 -9.17 -18.43
CA ALA A 17 -3.57 -10.18 -17.77
C ALA A 17 -4.07 -10.43 -16.33
N GLY A 18 -4.39 -9.38 -15.58
CA GLY A 18 -4.95 -9.50 -14.23
C GLY A 18 -6.30 -10.21 -14.21
N ILE A 19 -7.20 -9.93 -15.18
CA ILE A 19 -8.50 -10.60 -15.26
C ILE A 19 -8.38 -12.06 -15.66
N LEU A 20 -7.43 -12.40 -16.53
CA LEU A 20 -7.23 -13.76 -17.03
C LEU A 20 -6.41 -14.64 -16.10
N ALA A 21 -5.59 -14.04 -15.21
CA ALA A 21 -4.66 -14.78 -14.35
C ALA A 21 -5.31 -15.89 -13.51
N PRO A 22 -6.47 -15.72 -12.83
CA PRO A 22 -7.07 -16.80 -12.03
C PRO A 22 -7.52 -17.99 -12.87
N PHE A 23 -7.88 -17.78 -14.14
CA PHE A 23 -8.29 -18.84 -15.05
C PHE A 23 -7.10 -19.58 -15.67
N LEU A 24 -5.97 -18.89 -15.87
CA LEU A 24 -4.75 -19.47 -16.37
C LEU A 24 -3.95 -20.20 -15.29
N PHE A 25 -4.03 -19.71 -14.04
CA PHE A 25 -3.28 -20.22 -12.90
C PHE A 25 -4.19 -20.49 -11.68
N PRO A 26 -5.15 -21.43 -11.76
CA PRO A 26 -6.12 -21.65 -10.70
C PRO A 26 -5.49 -22.05 -9.36
N ASN A 27 -4.34 -22.72 -9.37
CA ASN A 27 -3.63 -23.12 -8.15
C ASN A 27 -2.93 -21.94 -7.43
N TYR A 28 -2.81 -20.79 -8.07
CA TYR A 28 -2.10 -19.61 -7.55
C TYR A 28 -3.01 -18.40 -7.30
N VAL A 29 -4.33 -18.60 -7.30
CA VAL A 29 -5.30 -17.51 -7.14
C VAL A 29 -5.06 -16.70 -5.88
N SER A 30 -4.84 -17.36 -4.74
CA SER A 30 -4.59 -16.69 -3.46
C SER A 30 -3.26 -15.92 -3.46
N GLN A 31 -2.20 -16.47 -4.02
CA GLN A 31 -0.89 -15.80 -4.11
C GLN A 31 -0.98 -14.54 -4.99
N ILE A 32 -1.68 -14.64 -6.12
CA ILE A 32 -1.86 -13.48 -7.01
C ILE A 32 -2.81 -12.46 -6.38
N ALA A 33 -3.82 -12.87 -5.61
CA ALA A 33 -4.65 -11.95 -4.83
C ALA A 33 -3.79 -11.14 -3.82
N ILE A 34 -2.87 -11.79 -3.13
CA ILE A 34 -1.93 -11.12 -2.22
C ILE A 34 -1.01 -10.16 -2.99
N LEU A 35 -0.59 -10.48 -4.21
CA LEU A 35 0.18 -9.56 -5.05
C LEU A 35 -0.57 -8.22 -5.25
N TRP A 36 -1.88 -8.25 -5.52
CA TRP A 36 -2.66 -7.03 -5.67
C TRP A 36 -2.71 -6.19 -4.39
N ILE A 37 -2.82 -6.85 -3.22
CA ILE A 37 -2.72 -6.17 -1.93
C ILE A 37 -1.32 -5.57 -1.71
N MET A 38 -0.26 -6.27 -2.06
CA MET A 38 1.12 -5.75 -1.96
C MET A 38 1.34 -4.53 -2.87
N ILE A 39 0.78 -4.54 -4.09
CA ILE A 39 0.80 -3.38 -4.98
C ILE A 39 0.06 -2.20 -4.34
N LEU A 40 -1.12 -2.42 -3.78
CA LEU A 40 -1.88 -1.40 -3.06
C LEU A 40 -1.08 -0.84 -1.87
N PHE A 41 -0.44 -1.70 -1.09
CA PHE A 41 0.43 -1.30 0.02
C PHE A 41 1.56 -0.37 -0.43
N ALA A 42 2.28 -0.76 -1.48
CA ALA A 42 3.38 0.03 -2.00
C ALA A 42 2.91 1.38 -2.55
N LEU A 43 1.79 1.40 -3.29
CA LEU A 43 1.19 2.62 -3.82
C LEU A 43 0.74 3.59 -2.72
N THR A 44 0.08 3.09 -1.69
CA THR A 44 -0.42 3.92 -0.58
C THR A 44 0.71 4.44 0.29
N TRP A 45 1.76 3.66 0.51
CA TRP A 45 2.95 4.14 1.20
C TRP A 45 3.69 5.23 0.42
N ASP A 46 3.78 5.09 -0.90
CA ASP A 46 4.47 6.06 -1.77
C ASP A 46 3.83 7.45 -1.73
N VAL A 47 2.54 7.57 -1.44
CA VAL A 47 1.87 8.88 -1.28
C VAL A 47 2.57 9.73 -0.22
N MET A 48 2.90 9.13 0.93
CA MET A 48 3.57 9.81 2.02
C MET A 48 5.09 9.76 1.87
N GLY A 49 5.66 8.56 1.73
CA GLY A 49 7.10 8.34 1.73
C GLY A 49 7.79 8.80 0.44
N GLY A 50 7.21 8.48 -0.71
CA GLY A 50 7.81 8.77 -2.01
C GLY A 50 7.51 10.18 -2.52
N GLN A 51 6.24 10.58 -2.55
CA GLN A 51 5.80 11.84 -3.11
C GLN A 51 6.02 13.02 -2.16
N MET A 52 5.79 12.83 -0.87
CA MET A 52 5.84 13.90 0.14
C MET A 52 7.12 13.86 1.00
N GLY A 53 7.89 12.76 0.99
CA GLY A 53 9.11 12.62 1.77
C GLY A 53 8.88 12.29 3.26
N TYR A 54 7.64 12.02 3.67
CA TYR A 54 7.27 11.63 5.02
C TYR A 54 7.20 10.11 5.16
N ASN A 55 8.27 9.50 5.61
CA ASN A 55 8.40 8.03 5.72
C ASN A 55 7.57 7.51 6.90
N SER A 56 6.30 7.22 6.67
CA SER A 56 5.43 6.60 7.68
C SER A 56 5.76 5.10 7.80
N LEU A 57 6.00 4.63 9.02
CA LEU A 57 6.08 3.20 9.34
C LEU A 57 4.78 2.69 9.99
N GLY A 58 3.82 3.60 10.22
CA GLY A 58 2.55 3.31 10.89
C GLY A 58 1.37 3.05 9.95
N ASN A 59 1.57 2.95 8.65
CA ASN A 59 0.48 2.76 7.69
C ASN A 59 -0.31 1.47 7.95
N ILE A 60 0.32 0.46 8.56
CA ILE A 60 -0.33 -0.79 8.95
C ILE A 60 -1.47 -0.58 9.98
N LEU A 61 -1.44 0.51 10.75
CA LEU A 61 -2.52 0.92 11.63
C LEU A 61 -3.88 0.95 10.88
N PHE A 62 -3.90 1.56 9.71
CA PHE A 62 -5.14 1.75 8.94
C PHE A 62 -5.63 0.44 8.30
N PHE A 63 -4.71 -0.44 7.96
CA PHE A 63 -5.02 -1.78 7.48
C PHE A 63 -5.70 -2.62 8.58
N GLY A 64 -5.11 -2.67 9.76
CA GLY A 64 -5.67 -3.39 10.91
C GLY A 64 -6.99 -2.78 11.39
N ALA A 65 -7.06 -1.45 11.49
CA ALA A 65 -8.29 -0.75 11.87
C ALA A 65 -9.43 -1.03 10.87
N GLY A 66 -9.13 -1.05 9.55
CA GLY A 66 -10.11 -1.40 8.53
C GLY A 66 -10.58 -2.85 8.63
N MET A 67 -9.68 -3.76 8.99
CA MET A 67 -9.99 -5.17 9.19
C MET A 67 -10.97 -5.37 10.35
N TYR A 68 -10.67 -4.79 11.52
CA TYR A 68 -11.55 -4.83 12.68
C TYR A 68 -12.86 -4.07 12.48
N ALA A 69 -12.82 -2.89 11.86
CA ALA A 69 -14.03 -2.13 11.53
C ALA A 69 -14.98 -2.94 10.64
N SER A 70 -14.43 -3.64 9.66
CA SER A 70 -15.21 -4.53 8.79
C SER A 70 -15.80 -5.70 9.56
N ALA A 71 -15.01 -6.37 10.41
CA ALA A 71 -15.47 -7.49 11.24
C ALA A 71 -16.60 -7.07 12.18
N ILE A 72 -16.40 -5.96 12.90
CA ILE A 72 -17.41 -5.42 13.84
C ILE A 72 -18.73 -5.10 13.13
N VAL A 73 -18.67 -4.49 11.94
CA VAL A 73 -19.89 -4.15 11.20
C VAL A 73 -20.55 -5.41 10.63
N GLN A 74 -19.81 -6.34 10.04
CA GLN A 74 -20.36 -7.56 9.47
C GLN A 74 -21.07 -8.43 10.51
N ILE A 75 -20.47 -8.57 11.69
CA ILE A 75 -21.02 -9.35 12.78
C ILE A 75 -22.11 -8.54 13.50
N GLY A 76 -21.82 -7.30 13.87
CA GLY A 76 -22.69 -6.44 14.68
C GLY A 76 -24.03 -6.07 14.04
N LEU A 77 -24.19 -6.25 12.72
CA LEU A 77 -25.47 -6.10 12.04
C LEU A 77 -26.50 -7.15 12.45
N TYR A 78 -26.05 -8.33 12.85
CA TYR A 78 -26.94 -9.48 13.09
C TYR A 78 -26.76 -10.14 14.45
N TYR A 79 -25.58 -9.98 15.08
CA TYR A 79 -25.22 -10.61 16.36
C TYR A 79 -24.48 -9.60 17.25
N ASP A 80 -24.51 -9.82 18.57
CA ASP A 80 -23.57 -9.12 19.45
C ASP A 80 -22.15 -9.62 19.20
N VAL A 81 -21.20 -8.69 19.06
CA VAL A 81 -19.79 -9.03 18.70
C VAL A 81 -19.12 -9.77 19.84
N GLY A 82 -19.37 -9.38 21.11
CA GLY A 82 -18.79 -10.04 22.28
C GLY A 82 -19.29 -11.48 22.44
N ASP A 83 -20.60 -11.70 22.26
CA ASP A 83 -21.18 -13.04 22.30
C ASP A 83 -20.69 -13.92 21.16
N TYR A 84 -20.56 -13.35 19.96
CA TYR A 84 -20.02 -14.06 18.79
C TYR A 84 -18.57 -14.49 19.00
N THR A 85 -17.72 -13.64 19.55
CA THR A 85 -16.31 -13.94 19.82
C THR A 85 -16.13 -14.94 20.96
N SER A 86 -16.93 -14.81 22.02
CA SER A 86 -16.88 -15.74 23.17
C SER A 86 -17.43 -17.14 22.86
N ALA A 87 -18.38 -17.21 21.92
CA ALA A 87 -18.96 -18.47 21.44
C ALA A 87 -18.11 -19.18 20.37
N PHE A 88 -16.96 -18.64 20.02
CA PHE A 88 -16.11 -19.16 18.95
C PHE A 88 -15.79 -20.64 19.15
N GLY A 89 -16.16 -21.47 18.17
CA GLY A 89 -15.99 -22.92 18.18
C GLY A 89 -17.07 -23.71 18.96
N ALA A 90 -17.89 -23.06 19.78
CA ALA A 90 -18.97 -23.71 20.52
C ALA A 90 -20.32 -23.69 19.78
N VAL A 91 -20.59 -22.61 19.03
CA VAL A 91 -21.81 -22.44 18.24
C VAL A 91 -21.42 -22.06 16.81
N LYS A 92 -21.91 -22.83 15.84
CA LYS A 92 -21.77 -22.49 14.42
C LYS A 92 -22.80 -21.43 14.06
N VAL A 93 -22.35 -20.22 13.79
CA VAL A 93 -23.19 -19.13 13.34
C VAL A 93 -23.15 -19.09 11.80
N ASP A 94 -24.27 -19.45 11.18
CA ASP A 94 -24.38 -19.44 9.72
C ASP A 94 -25.08 -18.16 9.25
N PHE A 95 -24.42 -17.43 8.36
CA PHE A 95 -24.98 -16.25 7.69
C PHE A 95 -25.66 -16.66 6.39
N THR A 96 -26.81 -16.10 6.10
CA THR A 96 -27.41 -16.23 4.78
C THR A 96 -26.60 -15.45 3.74
N PHE A 97 -26.69 -15.83 2.45
CA PHE A 97 -25.96 -15.15 1.38
C PHE A 97 -26.22 -13.63 1.35
N ALA A 98 -27.49 -13.23 1.55
CA ALA A 98 -27.87 -11.81 1.59
C ALA A 98 -27.24 -11.07 2.79
N GLN A 99 -27.23 -11.68 3.97
CA GLN A 99 -26.58 -11.12 5.17
C GLN A 99 -25.09 -10.97 4.97
N TYR A 100 -24.44 -12.00 4.43
CA TYR A 100 -23.02 -11.98 4.13
C TYR A 100 -22.65 -10.88 3.13
N LEU A 101 -23.38 -10.78 2.02
CA LEU A 101 -23.13 -9.75 1.00
C LEU A 101 -23.34 -8.32 1.53
N THR A 102 -24.45 -8.11 2.27
CA THR A 102 -24.73 -6.82 2.91
C THR A 102 -23.64 -6.48 3.93
N GLY A 103 -23.24 -7.46 4.72
CA GLY A 103 -22.16 -7.31 5.71
C GLY A 103 -20.83 -6.89 5.05
N ILE A 104 -20.41 -7.54 3.97
CA ILE A 104 -19.18 -7.18 3.24
C ILE A 104 -19.25 -5.76 2.69
N VAL A 105 -20.33 -5.37 2.03
CA VAL A 105 -20.47 -4.04 1.43
C VAL A 105 -20.41 -2.95 2.50
N LEU A 106 -21.19 -3.09 3.56
CA LEU A 106 -21.18 -2.13 4.67
C LEU A 106 -19.86 -2.18 5.45
N GLY A 107 -19.28 -3.35 5.61
CA GLY A 107 -17.97 -3.54 6.23
C GLY A 107 -16.84 -2.84 5.45
N LEU A 108 -16.83 -2.92 4.11
CA LEU A 108 -15.89 -2.20 3.24
C LEU A 108 -16.03 -0.68 3.38
N ILE A 109 -17.26 -0.17 3.39
CA ILE A 109 -17.53 1.26 3.57
C ILE A 109 -17.05 1.72 4.95
N ALA A 110 -17.40 0.98 5.99
CA ALA A 110 -16.98 1.30 7.35
C ALA A 110 -15.45 1.26 7.50
N ALA A 111 -14.79 0.24 6.93
CA ALA A 111 -13.34 0.12 6.93
C ALA A 111 -12.66 1.32 6.27
N ALA A 112 -13.15 1.75 5.11
CA ALA A 112 -12.63 2.91 4.39
C ALA A 112 -12.79 4.21 5.19
N VAL A 113 -14.00 4.45 5.71
CA VAL A 113 -14.33 5.68 6.43
C VAL A 113 -13.61 5.76 7.78
N ILE A 114 -13.64 4.68 8.56
CA ILE A 114 -13.00 4.64 9.89
C ILE A 114 -11.49 4.80 9.76
N SER A 115 -10.85 4.10 8.82
CA SER A 115 -9.40 4.24 8.59
C SER A 115 -9.03 5.67 8.16
N ALA A 116 -9.81 6.29 7.27
CA ALA A 116 -9.57 7.67 6.86
C ALA A 116 -9.78 8.67 8.02
N LEU A 117 -10.80 8.48 8.85
CA LEU A 117 -11.03 9.30 10.04
C LEU A 117 -9.90 9.16 11.06
N LEU A 118 -9.43 7.94 11.30
CA LEU A 118 -8.28 7.69 12.18
C LEU A 118 -7.03 8.41 11.65
N ALA A 119 -6.80 8.41 10.34
CA ALA A 119 -5.68 9.14 9.75
C ALA A 119 -5.77 10.66 9.98
N VAL A 120 -6.98 11.23 9.95
CA VAL A 120 -7.19 12.65 10.28
C VAL A 120 -6.89 12.92 11.76
N VAL A 121 -7.41 12.08 12.66
CA VAL A 121 -7.21 12.23 14.12
C VAL A 121 -5.74 12.06 14.49
N PHE A 122 -5.11 10.98 14.08
CA PHE A 122 -3.69 10.73 14.38
C PHE A 122 -2.77 11.69 13.62
N GLY A 123 -3.15 12.11 12.41
CA GLY A 123 -2.41 13.10 11.64
C GLY A 123 -2.29 14.42 12.40
N TRP A 124 -3.36 14.88 13.05
CA TRP A 124 -3.33 16.09 13.86
C TRP A 124 -2.33 15.99 15.02
N ILE A 125 -2.17 14.80 15.60
CA ILE A 125 -1.24 14.55 16.72
C ILE A 125 0.20 14.41 16.22
N VAL A 126 0.41 13.65 15.12
CA VAL A 126 1.74 13.16 14.72
C VAL A 126 2.44 14.11 13.74
N PHE A 127 1.72 14.95 12.97
CA PHE A 127 2.36 15.85 11.99
C PHE A 127 3.14 17.03 12.60
N GLY A 128 3.16 17.18 13.91
CA GLY A 128 4.15 17.99 14.61
C GLY A 128 5.56 17.40 14.58
N LEU A 129 5.70 16.09 14.32
CA LEU A 129 6.99 15.41 14.22
C LEU A 129 7.51 15.54 12.79
N ARG A 130 8.84 15.67 12.65
CA ARG A 130 9.54 15.81 11.36
C ARG A 130 10.63 14.75 11.22
N GLY A 131 10.94 14.38 9.98
CA GLY A 131 12.03 13.46 9.64
C GLY A 131 11.94 12.10 10.34
N PRO A 132 13.03 11.59 10.94
CA PRO A 132 13.05 10.28 11.59
C PRO A 132 12.07 10.15 12.77
N TYR A 133 11.78 11.25 13.48
CA TYR A 133 10.85 11.24 14.60
C TYR A 133 9.41 10.94 14.16
N PHE A 134 9.04 11.38 12.97
CA PHE A 134 7.75 11.02 12.37
C PHE A 134 7.65 9.51 12.11
N ALA A 135 8.70 8.91 11.54
CA ALA A 135 8.72 7.47 11.27
C ALA A 135 8.59 6.65 12.56
N ILE A 136 9.37 7.00 13.59
CA ILE A 136 9.32 6.31 14.89
C ILE A 136 7.98 6.55 15.60
N GLY A 137 7.46 7.78 15.57
CA GLY A 137 6.17 8.11 16.16
C GLY A 137 5.01 7.33 15.53
N THR A 138 4.97 7.26 14.19
CA THR A 138 3.94 6.48 13.48
C THR A 138 4.05 4.97 13.74
N LEU A 139 5.28 4.45 13.84
CA LEU A 139 5.53 3.06 14.23
C LEU A 139 4.99 2.78 15.64
N GLY A 140 5.31 3.66 16.60
CA GLY A 140 4.83 3.54 17.97
C GLY A 140 3.31 3.53 18.08
N VAL A 141 2.62 4.39 17.32
CA VAL A 141 1.15 4.42 17.26
C VAL A 141 0.58 3.13 16.69
N ALA A 142 1.20 2.55 15.66
CA ALA A 142 0.74 1.28 15.07
C ALA A 142 0.90 0.09 16.04
N ILE A 143 2.03 0.02 16.76
CA ILE A 143 2.26 -1.01 17.78
C ILE A 143 1.25 -0.84 18.93
N ALA A 144 1.09 0.38 19.42
CA ALA A 144 0.15 0.66 20.51
C ALA A 144 -1.29 0.27 20.13
N ALA A 145 -1.71 0.52 18.90
CA ALA A 145 -3.03 0.11 18.43
C ALA A 145 -3.21 -1.41 18.41
N GLY A 146 -2.20 -2.16 17.97
CA GLY A 146 -2.21 -3.62 18.02
C GLY A 146 -2.34 -4.15 19.44
N GLU A 147 -1.57 -3.60 20.39
CA GLU A 147 -1.63 -3.97 21.79
C GLU A 147 -2.98 -3.59 22.44
N MET A 148 -3.52 -2.41 22.11
CA MET A 148 -4.85 -2.01 22.61
C MET A 148 -5.95 -2.96 22.12
N VAL A 149 -5.92 -3.37 20.86
CA VAL A 149 -6.88 -4.34 20.31
C VAL A 149 -6.68 -5.72 20.93
N SER A 150 -5.43 -6.14 21.17
CA SER A 150 -5.11 -7.39 21.87
C SER A 150 -5.62 -7.44 23.32
N ALA A 151 -5.83 -6.29 23.94
CA ALA A 151 -6.42 -6.19 25.28
C ALA A 151 -7.95 -6.04 25.26
N TRP A 152 -8.57 -5.86 24.09
CA TRP A 152 -9.98 -5.56 23.99
C TRP A 152 -10.83 -6.84 23.87
N GLU A 153 -11.37 -7.31 25.00
CA GLU A 153 -12.12 -8.57 25.11
C GLU A 153 -13.33 -8.67 24.18
N TRP A 154 -14.03 -7.55 23.95
CA TRP A 154 -15.23 -7.51 23.11
C TRP A 154 -14.98 -7.92 21.64
N VAL A 155 -13.76 -7.76 21.16
CA VAL A 155 -13.33 -8.20 19.81
C VAL A 155 -12.44 -9.43 19.84
N GLY A 156 -12.45 -10.20 20.95
CA GLY A 156 -11.73 -11.44 21.10
C GLY A 156 -10.32 -11.31 21.69
N ALA A 157 -9.91 -10.13 22.13
CA ALA A 157 -8.59 -9.86 22.72
C ALA A 157 -7.44 -10.47 21.89
N GLY A 158 -6.40 -10.98 22.51
CA GLY A 158 -5.29 -11.66 21.84
C GLY A 158 -5.67 -12.99 21.15
N GLY A 159 -6.87 -13.54 21.44
CA GLY A 159 -7.40 -14.70 20.73
C GLY A 159 -7.94 -14.40 19.34
N GLY A 160 -8.16 -13.12 19.03
CA GLY A 160 -8.66 -12.68 17.74
C GLY A 160 -10.14 -12.93 17.49
N ILE A 161 -10.60 -12.61 16.27
CA ILE A 161 -11.99 -12.73 15.85
C ILE A 161 -12.09 -13.48 14.52
N SER A 162 -13.04 -14.41 14.41
CA SER A 162 -13.37 -15.07 13.15
C SER A 162 -14.27 -14.20 12.29
N MET A 163 -13.96 -14.12 11.00
CA MET A 163 -14.84 -13.50 10.03
C MET A 163 -16.03 -14.40 9.70
N PRO A 164 -17.19 -13.84 9.34
CA PRO A 164 -18.32 -14.62 8.84
C PRO A 164 -17.91 -15.53 7.69
N THR A 165 -18.31 -16.80 7.77
CA THR A 165 -18.00 -17.78 6.73
C THR A 165 -18.80 -17.50 5.47
N TYR A 166 -18.14 -17.56 4.30
CA TYR A 166 -18.82 -17.45 3.01
C TYR A 166 -19.81 -18.62 2.84
N PRO A 167 -21.09 -18.34 2.55
CA PRO A 167 -22.13 -19.38 2.48
C PRO A 167 -22.21 -20.10 1.12
N GLY A 168 -21.21 -20.00 0.26
CA GLY A 168 -21.11 -20.65 -1.05
C GLY A 168 -19.94 -21.59 -1.19
N GLU A 169 -19.63 -21.99 -2.42
CA GLU A 169 -18.50 -22.87 -2.70
C GLU A 169 -17.16 -22.19 -2.42
N PRO A 170 -16.13 -22.92 -1.95
CA PRO A 170 -14.79 -22.35 -1.66
C PRO A 170 -14.10 -21.74 -2.87
N ASP A 171 -14.31 -22.31 -4.06
CA ASP A 171 -13.70 -21.82 -5.30
C ASP A 171 -14.29 -20.47 -5.70
N ASP A 172 -15.61 -20.30 -5.58
CA ASP A 172 -16.29 -19.03 -5.81
C ASP A 172 -15.79 -17.95 -4.84
N ARG A 173 -15.60 -18.31 -3.56
CA ARG A 173 -15.00 -17.42 -2.56
C ARG A 173 -13.63 -16.92 -3.00
N SER A 174 -12.76 -17.81 -3.43
CA SER A 174 -11.40 -17.47 -3.85
C SER A 174 -11.39 -16.52 -5.05
N LEU A 175 -12.27 -16.73 -6.02
CA LEU A 175 -12.43 -15.86 -7.18
C LEU A 175 -13.00 -14.49 -6.81
N ILE A 176 -14.02 -14.43 -5.93
CA ILE A 176 -14.61 -13.16 -5.47
C ILE A 176 -13.55 -12.30 -4.79
N PHE A 177 -12.79 -12.86 -3.85
CA PHE A 177 -11.75 -12.10 -3.16
C PHE A 177 -10.58 -11.74 -4.07
N TYR A 178 -10.23 -12.57 -5.02
CA TYR A 178 -9.27 -12.23 -6.07
C TYR A 178 -9.69 -10.95 -6.82
N PHE A 179 -10.92 -10.92 -7.33
CA PHE A 179 -11.41 -9.75 -8.06
C PHE A 179 -11.61 -8.52 -7.18
N LEU A 180 -11.93 -8.68 -5.90
CA LEU A 180 -11.96 -7.56 -4.95
C LEU A 180 -10.56 -6.98 -4.72
N CYS A 181 -9.53 -7.82 -4.58
CA CYS A 181 -8.14 -7.39 -4.46
C CYS A 181 -7.68 -6.67 -5.74
N LEU A 182 -7.94 -7.23 -6.91
CA LEU A 182 -7.62 -6.61 -8.20
C LEU A 182 -8.34 -5.26 -8.34
N ALA A 183 -9.65 -5.21 -8.08
CA ALA A 183 -10.45 -4.00 -8.20
C ALA A 183 -9.95 -2.90 -7.24
N SER A 184 -9.60 -3.25 -6.00
CA SER A 184 -9.07 -2.30 -5.02
C SER A 184 -7.69 -1.75 -5.42
N ALA A 185 -6.79 -2.58 -5.95
CA ALA A 185 -5.49 -2.16 -6.44
C ALA A 185 -5.62 -1.25 -7.68
N VAL A 186 -6.48 -1.61 -8.63
CA VAL A 186 -6.77 -0.81 -9.82
C VAL A 186 -7.43 0.52 -9.44
N ALA A 187 -8.41 0.51 -8.53
CA ALA A 187 -9.06 1.72 -8.03
C ALA A 187 -8.05 2.65 -7.36
N THR A 188 -7.14 2.12 -6.52
CA THR A 188 -6.05 2.87 -5.90
C THR A 188 -5.14 3.50 -6.96
N PHE A 189 -4.71 2.72 -7.94
CA PHE A 189 -3.86 3.21 -9.03
C PHE A 189 -4.53 4.33 -9.83
N VAL A 190 -5.78 4.14 -10.25
CA VAL A 190 -6.53 5.13 -11.04
C VAL A 190 -6.75 6.40 -10.22
N PHE A 191 -7.15 6.27 -8.96
CA PHE A 191 -7.36 7.41 -8.08
C PHE A 191 -6.08 8.19 -7.84
N LEU A 192 -4.96 7.54 -7.50
CA LEU A 192 -3.68 8.20 -7.29
C LEU A 192 -3.15 8.86 -8.56
N ARG A 193 -3.32 8.21 -9.72
CA ARG A 193 -2.98 8.80 -11.01
C ARG A 193 -3.77 10.09 -11.28
N TRP A 194 -5.08 10.07 -10.98
CA TRP A 194 -5.92 11.27 -11.07
C TRP A 194 -5.47 12.33 -10.08
N LEU A 195 -5.25 11.98 -8.81
CA LEU A 195 -4.80 12.89 -7.77
C LEU A 195 -3.47 13.56 -8.14
N TYR A 196 -2.54 12.81 -8.70
CA TYR A 196 -1.24 13.32 -9.15
C TYR A 196 -1.30 14.16 -10.46
N SER A 197 -2.44 14.19 -11.14
CA SER A 197 -2.68 15.11 -12.25
C SER A 197 -3.18 16.48 -11.78
N THR A 198 -3.54 16.61 -10.52
CA THR A 198 -4.06 17.85 -9.90
C THR A 198 -2.93 18.70 -9.28
N ARG A 199 -3.30 19.91 -8.83
CA ARG A 199 -2.38 20.80 -8.09
C ARG A 199 -1.92 20.19 -6.75
N PHE A 200 -2.60 19.15 -6.27
CA PHE A 200 -2.23 18.44 -5.06
C PHE A 200 -0.80 17.88 -5.13
N LYS A 201 -0.43 17.28 -6.26
CA LYS A 201 0.94 16.76 -6.47
C LYS A 201 2.00 17.86 -6.33
N LEU A 202 1.76 19.03 -6.87
CA LEU A 202 2.71 20.14 -6.78
C LEU A 202 2.92 20.58 -5.33
N ALA A 203 1.82 20.65 -4.54
CA ALA A 203 1.89 21.03 -3.13
C ALA A 203 2.64 19.99 -2.30
N ILE A 204 2.37 18.67 -2.47
CA ILE A 204 3.07 17.63 -1.72
C ILE A 204 4.54 17.51 -2.10
N ASN A 205 4.89 17.73 -3.37
CA ASN A 205 6.29 17.75 -3.80
C ASN A 205 7.04 18.98 -3.26
N ALA A 206 6.40 20.15 -3.20
CA ALA A 206 6.98 21.34 -2.57
C ALA A 206 7.27 21.10 -1.08
N ILE A 207 6.38 20.40 -0.35
CA ILE A 207 6.59 19.99 1.05
C ILE A 207 7.79 19.04 1.15
N ARG A 208 7.93 18.10 0.21
CA ARG A 208 9.05 17.16 0.17
C ARG A 208 10.39 17.87 -0.01
N ASP A 209 10.43 18.84 -0.92
CA ASP A 209 11.65 19.52 -1.29
C ASP A 209 12.11 20.47 -0.17
N ASP A 210 11.21 21.27 0.42
CA ASP A 210 11.48 22.14 1.57
C ASP A 210 10.15 22.58 2.21
N GLU A 211 9.82 22.01 3.37
CA GLU A 211 8.57 22.30 4.06
C GLU A 211 8.45 23.75 4.52
N GLU A 212 9.55 24.36 5.02
CA GLU A 212 9.53 25.74 5.54
C GLU A 212 9.33 26.74 4.40
N LYS A 213 9.98 26.50 3.25
CA LYS A 213 9.74 27.33 2.05
C LYS A 213 8.33 27.14 1.52
N ALA A 214 7.79 25.92 1.54
CA ALA A 214 6.42 25.67 1.13
C ALA A 214 5.40 26.44 2.01
N GLU A 215 5.61 26.47 3.34
CA GLU A 215 4.82 27.27 4.26
C GLU A 215 4.94 28.77 3.99
N ALA A 216 6.17 29.27 3.76
CA ALA A 216 6.42 30.66 3.43
C ALA A 216 5.71 31.10 2.13
N MET A 217 5.52 30.17 1.19
CA MET A 217 4.76 30.40 -0.06
C MET A 217 3.23 30.25 0.12
N GLY A 218 2.75 30.01 1.33
CA GLY A 218 1.32 29.93 1.67
C GLY A 218 0.70 28.53 1.53
N ILE A 219 1.51 27.49 1.40
CA ILE A 219 1.02 26.10 1.39
C ILE A 219 0.72 25.67 2.83
N HIS A 220 -0.52 25.29 3.12
CA HIS A 220 -0.91 24.76 4.43
C HIS A 220 -0.43 23.30 4.58
N THR A 221 0.83 23.09 4.99
CA THR A 221 1.52 21.78 4.98
C THR A 221 0.77 20.72 5.77
N ILE A 222 0.26 21.03 6.98
CA ILE A 222 -0.50 20.09 7.82
C ILE A 222 -1.76 19.59 7.09
N ARG A 223 -2.48 20.46 6.38
CA ARG A 223 -3.69 20.05 5.63
C ARG A 223 -3.34 19.07 4.50
N TYR A 224 -2.30 19.35 3.72
CA TYR A 224 -1.87 18.47 2.63
C TYR A 224 -1.36 17.13 3.15
N LYS A 225 -0.60 17.12 4.24
CA LYS A 225 -0.15 15.88 4.92
C LYS A 225 -1.32 15.06 5.40
N THR A 226 -2.29 15.69 6.08
CA THR A 226 -3.49 15.00 6.60
C THR A 226 -4.31 14.40 5.47
N VAL A 227 -4.55 15.14 4.38
CA VAL A 227 -5.30 14.63 3.22
C VAL A 227 -4.54 13.48 2.54
N ALA A 228 -3.24 13.61 2.35
CA ALA A 228 -2.41 12.54 1.76
C ALA A 228 -2.48 11.25 2.59
N TRP A 229 -2.37 11.38 3.91
CA TRP A 229 -2.44 10.22 4.82
C TRP A 229 -3.83 9.62 4.88
N ALA A 230 -4.88 10.46 4.91
CA ALA A 230 -6.28 10.00 4.86
C ALA A 230 -6.60 9.25 3.56
N VAL A 231 -6.08 9.70 2.42
CA VAL A 231 -6.20 8.98 1.13
C VAL A 231 -5.52 7.62 1.21
N ALA A 232 -4.30 7.55 1.72
CA ALA A 232 -3.59 6.28 1.90
C ALA A 232 -4.36 5.35 2.85
N ALA A 233 -4.84 5.88 3.98
CA ALA A 233 -5.61 5.14 4.98
C ALA A 233 -6.94 4.62 4.45
N PHE A 234 -7.63 5.38 3.61
CA PHE A 234 -8.88 4.98 2.97
C PHE A 234 -8.70 3.67 2.18
N PHE A 235 -7.70 3.60 1.32
CA PHE A 235 -7.42 2.41 0.53
C PHE A 235 -6.83 1.26 1.37
N LEU A 236 -6.01 1.58 2.37
CA LEU A 236 -5.51 0.57 3.31
C LEU A 236 -6.63 -0.05 4.14
N GLY A 237 -7.62 0.74 4.57
CA GLY A 237 -8.80 0.22 5.25
C GLY A 237 -9.60 -0.75 4.38
N ILE A 238 -9.84 -0.41 3.11
CA ILE A 238 -10.48 -1.31 2.14
C ILE A 238 -9.69 -2.61 2.01
N SER A 239 -8.37 -2.52 1.83
CA SER A 239 -7.53 -3.71 1.68
C SER A 239 -7.53 -4.58 2.95
N GLY A 240 -7.58 -3.97 4.14
CA GLY A 240 -7.72 -4.67 5.40
C GLY A 240 -9.02 -5.46 5.48
N SER A 241 -10.16 -4.82 5.14
CA SER A 241 -11.45 -5.50 5.07
C SER A 241 -11.44 -6.71 4.13
N ILE A 242 -10.90 -6.54 2.92
CA ILE A 242 -10.81 -7.63 1.93
C ILE A 242 -9.91 -8.75 2.44
N PHE A 243 -8.74 -8.42 2.97
CA PHE A 243 -7.76 -9.39 3.45
C PHE A 243 -8.26 -10.18 4.67
N GLY A 244 -8.92 -9.51 5.65
CA GLY A 244 -9.52 -10.17 6.79
C GLY A 244 -10.58 -11.19 6.39
N ASN A 245 -11.46 -10.83 5.44
CA ASN A 245 -12.45 -11.76 4.88
C ASN A 245 -11.82 -12.89 4.06
N MET A 246 -10.70 -12.63 3.37
CA MET A 246 -9.98 -13.63 2.58
C MET A 246 -9.31 -14.67 3.49
N ILE A 247 -8.68 -14.26 4.59
CA ILE A 247 -8.06 -15.18 5.55
C ILE A 247 -9.13 -15.88 6.39
N GLY A 248 -10.18 -15.16 6.80
CA GLY A 248 -11.29 -15.71 7.59
C GLY A 248 -11.07 -15.68 9.11
N PHE A 249 -9.89 -15.27 9.57
CA PHE A 249 -9.55 -15.13 10.98
C PHE A 249 -8.61 -13.94 11.17
N ILE A 250 -8.89 -13.10 12.17
CA ILE A 250 -8.14 -11.88 12.45
C ILE A 250 -7.50 -12.01 13.82
N GLU A 251 -6.21 -12.26 13.84
CA GLU A 251 -5.38 -12.18 15.04
C GLU A 251 -4.78 -10.76 15.09
N PRO A 252 -4.76 -10.09 16.25
CA PRO A 252 -4.35 -8.68 16.32
C PRO A 252 -2.93 -8.41 15.83
N LEU A 253 -1.93 -9.11 16.35
CA LEU A 253 -0.51 -8.74 16.17
C LEU A 253 0.09 -9.29 14.87
N GLU A 254 -0.31 -10.50 14.46
CA GLU A 254 0.30 -11.19 13.32
C GLU A 254 -0.50 -11.00 12.02
N VAL A 255 -1.81 -10.72 12.12
CA VAL A 255 -2.69 -10.61 10.94
C VAL A 255 -3.16 -9.17 10.71
N ALA A 256 -3.68 -8.50 11.76
CA ALA A 256 -4.25 -7.16 11.60
C ALA A 256 -3.19 -6.06 11.64
N PHE A 257 -2.26 -6.11 12.58
CA PHE A 257 -1.21 -5.10 12.78
C PHE A 257 0.20 -5.68 12.63
N PRO A 258 0.51 -6.46 11.57
CA PRO A 258 1.81 -7.11 11.40
C PRO A 258 2.88 -6.07 11.04
N THR A 259 3.31 -5.31 12.03
CA THR A 259 4.17 -4.14 11.88
C THR A 259 5.51 -4.47 11.24
N VAL A 260 6.14 -5.58 11.66
CA VAL A 260 7.46 -6.01 11.16
C VAL A 260 7.38 -6.56 9.74
N THR A 261 6.31 -7.31 9.42
CA THR A 261 6.15 -7.90 8.09
C THR A 261 5.55 -6.89 7.11
N PHE A 262 4.26 -6.69 7.12
CA PHE A 262 3.59 -5.83 6.13
C PHE A 262 3.94 -4.35 6.28
N GLY A 263 4.15 -3.85 7.52
CA GLY A 263 4.55 -2.46 7.74
C GLY A 263 5.88 -2.11 7.06
N ILE A 264 6.90 -2.95 7.25
CA ILE A 264 8.22 -2.76 6.60
C ILE A 264 8.16 -3.09 5.11
N PHE A 265 7.40 -4.11 4.70
CA PHE A 265 7.30 -4.50 3.29
C PHE A 265 6.76 -3.39 2.41
N MET A 266 5.80 -2.58 2.88
CA MET A 266 5.29 -1.40 2.15
C MET A 266 6.44 -0.46 1.75
N VAL A 267 7.33 -0.20 2.69
CA VAL A 267 8.51 0.67 2.49
C VAL A 267 9.47 0.05 1.50
N VAL A 268 9.85 -1.21 1.74
CA VAL A 268 10.84 -1.92 0.91
C VAL A 268 10.38 -2.04 -0.54
N MET A 269 9.12 -2.39 -0.77
CA MET A 269 8.54 -2.51 -2.11
C MET A 269 8.58 -1.17 -2.86
N SER A 270 8.22 -0.08 -2.20
CA SER A 270 8.23 1.24 -2.82
C SER A 270 9.66 1.73 -3.12
N LEU A 271 10.61 1.50 -2.20
CA LEU A 271 12.02 1.83 -2.40
C LEU A 271 12.66 0.97 -3.50
N LEU A 272 12.39 -0.33 -3.52
CA LEU A 272 12.92 -1.26 -4.51
C LEU A 272 12.51 -0.87 -5.93
N GLY A 273 11.25 -0.50 -6.12
CA GLY A 273 10.73 -0.13 -7.42
C GLY A 273 11.14 1.27 -7.88
N GLY A 274 11.33 2.21 -6.95
CA GLY A 274 11.61 3.63 -7.19
C GLY A 274 10.52 4.53 -6.65
N LYS A 275 10.77 5.05 -5.44
CA LYS A 275 9.84 5.94 -4.71
C LYS A 275 9.57 7.24 -5.50
N GLY A 276 8.41 7.82 -5.29
CA GLY A 276 8.02 9.10 -5.90
C GLY A 276 7.54 8.97 -7.35
N THR A 277 7.35 7.73 -7.83
CA THR A 277 6.76 7.46 -9.14
C THR A 277 5.54 6.55 -8.99
N ILE A 278 4.60 6.59 -9.92
CA ILE A 278 3.41 5.73 -9.81
C ILE A 278 3.70 4.27 -10.23
N TRP A 279 4.71 4.05 -11.08
CA TRP A 279 5.07 2.73 -11.59
C TRP A 279 6.12 2.02 -10.74
N GLY A 280 6.98 2.78 -10.05
CA GLY A 280 8.00 2.23 -9.17
C GLY A 280 7.42 1.28 -8.12
N PRO A 281 6.49 1.73 -7.27
CA PRO A 281 5.85 0.88 -6.27
C PRO A 281 5.23 -0.40 -6.83
N ILE A 282 4.62 -0.35 -8.02
CA ILE A 282 4.04 -1.52 -8.69
C ILE A 282 5.12 -2.54 -9.07
N LEU A 283 6.18 -2.08 -9.72
CA LEU A 283 7.31 -2.93 -10.11
C LEU A 283 8.01 -3.52 -8.87
N GLY A 284 8.24 -2.70 -7.86
CA GLY A 284 8.87 -3.13 -6.62
C GLY A 284 8.02 -4.14 -5.87
N ALA A 285 6.72 -3.93 -5.74
CA ALA A 285 5.80 -4.88 -5.12
C ALA A 285 5.74 -6.21 -5.88
N THR A 286 5.71 -6.16 -7.22
CA THR A 286 5.68 -7.35 -8.05
C THR A 286 6.96 -8.16 -7.89
N LEU A 287 8.13 -7.53 -8.01
CA LEU A 287 9.41 -8.20 -7.86
C LEU A 287 9.60 -8.77 -6.43
N PHE A 288 9.27 -7.96 -5.42
CA PHE A 288 9.35 -8.38 -4.03
C PHE A 288 8.46 -9.59 -3.74
N HIS A 289 7.22 -9.56 -4.22
CA HIS A 289 6.27 -10.66 -4.03
C HIS A 289 6.75 -11.95 -4.70
N VAL A 290 7.23 -11.87 -5.94
CA VAL A 290 7.78 -13.03 -6.66
C VAL A 290 8.96 -13.62 -5.91
N ILE A 291 9.92 -12.79 -5.48
CA ILE A 291 11.08 -13.27 -4.71
C ILE A 291 10.63 -13.91 -3.39
N LYS A 292 9.70 -13.28 -2.69
CA LYS A 292 9.13 -13.81 -1.44
C LYS A 292 8.49 -15.19 -1.67
N GLU A 293 7.62 -15.34 -2.66
CA GLU A 293 6.91 -16.60 -2.93
C GLU A 293 7.87 -17.71 -3.37
N VAL A 294 8.83 -17.41 -4.27
CA VAL A 294 9.86 -18.38 -4.69
C VAL A 294 10.71 -18.82 -3.50
N THR A 295 11.15 -17.88 -2.67
CA THR A 295 11.97 -18.18 -1.52
C THR A 295 11.21 -18.97 -0.46
N TRP A 296 9.94 -18.64 -0.23
CA TRP A 296 9.07 -19.37 0.69
C TRP A 296 8.85 -20.83 0.23
N THR A 297 8.67 -21.03 -1.08
CA THR A 297 8.38 -22.35 -1.65
C THR A 297 9.60 -23.25 -1.70
N TYR A 298 10.75 -22.73 -2.12
CA TYR A 298 11.94 -23.54 -2.43
C TYR A 298 13.07 -23.45 -1.39
N LEU A 299 13.09 -22.38 -0.57
CA LEU A 299 14.15 -22.12 0.42
C LEU A 299 13.55 -21.99 1.83
N LEU A 300 12.85 -23.04 2.27
CA LEU A 300 12.18 -23.07 3.56
C LEU A 300 13.19 -22.79 4.70
N GLY A 301 12.89 -21.80 5.55
CA GLY A 301 13.80 -21.33 6.62
C GLY A 301 14.78 -20.24 6.21
N TRP A 302 15.05 -20.03 4.92
CA TRP A 302 15.97 -18.99 4.40
C TRP A 302 15.26 -17.74 3.89
N GLN A 303 13.93 -17.72 3.89
CA GLN A 303 13.14 -16.62 3.36
C GLN A 303 13.50 -15.25 3.98
N TRP A 304 13.73 -15.20 5.28
CA TRP A 304 14.11 -13.97 5.96
C TRP A 304 15.52 -13.49 5.60
N VAL A 305 16.44 -14.43 5.37
CA VAL A 305 17.79 -14.12 4.91
C VAL A 305 17.75 -13.57 3.49
N ALA A 306 16.98 -14.19 2.61
CA ALA A 306 16.84 -13.74 1.22
C ALA A 306 16.19 -12.35 1.14
N LEU A 307 15.15 -12.09 1.94
CA LEU A 307 14.53 -10.77 2.02
C LEU A 307 15.49 -9.72 2.61
N GLY A 308 16.26 -10.06 3.64
CA GLY A 308 17.30 -9.19 4.19
C GLY A 308 18.38 -8.86 3.16
N LEU A 309 18.85 -9.86 2.42
CA LEU A 309 19.81 -9.68 1.32
C LEU A 309 19.23 -8.78 0.21
N LEU A 310 17.96 -8.98 -0.16
CA LEU A 310 17.26 -8.14 -1.14
C LEU A 310 17.28 -6.67 -0.69
N ILE A 311 17.00 -6.40 0.60
CA ILE A 311 17.02 -5.05 1.15
C ILE A 311 18.43 -4.44 1.06
N ILE A 312 19.45 -5.21 1.44
CA ILE A 312 20.85 -4.76 1.37
C ILE A 312 21.25 -4.43 -0.07
N VAL A 313 20.98 -5.33 -0.99
CA VAL A 313 21.27 -5.13 -2.41
C VAL A 313 20.54 -3.90 -2.95
N ASN A 314 19.27 -3.72 -2.58
CA ASN A 314 18.51 -2.54 -2.99
C ASN A 314 19.13 -1.23 -2.49
N VAL A 315 19.45 -1.14 -1.20
CA VAL A 315 20.00 0.08 -0.60
C VAL A 315 21.38 0.42 -1.14
N VAL A 316 22.21 -0.60 -1.40
CA VAL A 316 23.61 -0.39 -1.85
C VAL A 316 23.68 -0.08 -3.35
N TYR A 317 22.94 -0.81 -4.18
CA TYR A 317 23.09 -0.74 -5.64
C TYR A 317 21.98 0.05 -6.34
N PHE A 318 20.77 0.12 -5.75
CA PHE A 318 19.60 0.75 -6.38
C PHE A 318 19.04 1.88 -5.52
N GLN A 319 19.87 2.87 -5.16
CA GLN A 319 19.48 4.00 -4.31
C GLN A 319 18.28 4.79 -4.86
N GLN A 320 18.13 4.86 -6.19
CA GLN A 320 17.00 5.48 -6.89
C GLN A 320 15.88 4.48 -7.21
N GLY A 321 16.03 3.19 -6.79
CA GLY A 321 15.17 2.08 -7.15
C GLY A 321 15.39 1.58 -8.58
N LEU A 322 14.75 0.45 -8.90
CA LEU A 322 14.89 -0.19 -10.21
C LEU A 322 14.47 0.70 -11.38
N LEU A 323 13.40 1.46 -11.20
CA LEU A 323 12.91 2.36 -12.25
C LEU A 323 13.87 3.52 -12.49
N GLY A 324 14.43 4.11 -11.42
CA GLY A 324 15.46 5.15 -11.54
C GLY A 324 16.71 4.63 -12.24
N TRP A 325 17.21 3.48 -11.82
CA TRP A 325 18.34 2.82 -12.47
C TRP A 325 18.08 2.53 -13.96
N ALA A 326 16.87 2.09 -14.32
CA ALA A 326 16.50 1.84 -15.71
C ALA A 326 16.41 3.14 -16.52
N GLN A 327 15.94 4.24 -15.92
CA GLN A 327 15.90 5.57 -16.57
C GLN A 327 17.29 6.13 -16.83
N ASP A 328 18.22 5.95 -15.89
CA ASP A 328 19.61 6.38 -16.05
C ASP A 328 20.35 5.55 -17.12
N ARG A 329 20.04 4.24 -17.22
CA ARG A 329 20.71 3.35 -18.15
C ARG A 329 20.14 3.43 -19.57
N TRP A 330 18.84 3.70 -19.73
CA TRP A 330 18.13 3.77 -21.00
C TRP A 330 17.23 5.01 -21.07
N PRO A 331 17.80 6.24 -21.00
CA PRO A 331 17.02 7.48 -20.97
C PRO A 331 16.13 7.65 -22.22
N GLU A 332 16.59 7.18 -23.37
CA GLU A 332 15.87 7.25 -24.64
C GLU A 332 14.51 6.53 -24.60
N LEU A 333 14.41 5.39 -23.88
CA LEU A 333 13.16 4.63 -23.76
C LEU A 333 12.10 5.39 -22.96
N PHE A 334 12.54 6.27 -22.06
CA PHE A 334 11.67 7.08 -21.20
C PHE A 334 11.42 8.49 -21.75
N GLY A 335 12.01 8.81 -22.92
CA GLY A 335 11.87 10.14 -23.54
C GLY A 335 12.58 11.27 -22.78
N ILE A 336 13.59 10.90 -21.97
CA ILE A 336 14.46 11.87 -21.30
C ILE A 336 15.50 12.31 -22.33
N VAL A 337 15.47 13.61 -22.67
CA VAL A 337 16.52 14.19 -23.51
C VAL A 337 17.77 14.32 -22.64
N VAL A 338 18.77 13.49 -22.90
CA VAL A 338 20.09 13.64 -22.30
C VAL A 338 20.75 14.80 -23.04
N GLU A 339 20.85 15.96 -22.42
CA GLU A 339 21.77 16.99 -22.89
C GLU A 339 23.19 16.42 -22.76
N ASP A 340 23.87 16.29 -23.89
CA ASP A 340 25.25 15.82 -23.98
C ASP A 340 26.13 16.76 -23.15
N LYS A 341 26.50 16.37 -21.94
CA LYS A 341 27.39 17.15 -21.06
C LYS A 341 28.68 17.52 -21.76
N ASP A 342 29.17 16.65 -22.64
CA ASP A 342 30.37 16.90 -23.44
C ASP A 342 30.21 18.09 -24.42
N LYS A 343 28.98 18.39 -24.87
CA LYS A 343 28.71 19.58 -25.71
C LYS A 343 28.54 20.86 -24.88
N ALA A 344 28.06 20.76 -23.65
CA ALA A 344 27.94 21.90 -22.76
C ALA A 344 29.33 22.37 -22.29
N ASP A 345 30.20 21.43 -21.89
CA ASP A 345 31.56 21.74 -21.45
C ASP A 345 32.43 22.31 -22.60
N THR A 346 32.26 21.78 -23.83
CA THR A 346 32.98 22.35 -25.02
C THR A 346 32.46 23.73 -25.42
N ALA A 347 31.15 24.00 -25.28
CA ALA A 347 30.57 25.29 -25.57
C ALA A 347 30.98 26.37 -24.54
N ASP A 348 31.13 25.98 -23.28
CA ASP A 348 31.57 26.87 -22.20
C ASP A 348 33.07 27.21 -22.34
N ASP A 349 33.90 26.21 -22.70
CA ASP A 349 35.35 26.40 -22.95
C ASP A 349 35.59 27.28 -24.20
N ASP A 350 34.79 27.13 -25.25
CA ASP A 350 34.85 28.01 -26.44
C ASP A 350 34.35 29.44 -26.15
N SER A 351 33.37 29.59 -25.26
CA SER A 351 32.90 30.92 -24.83
C SER A 351 33.93 31.66 -23.98
N ILE A 352 34.64 30.96 -23.12
CA ILE A 352 35.73 31.50 -22.27
C ILE A 352 36.94 31.89 -23.15
N ARG A 353 37.29 31.08 -24.15
CA ARG A 353 38.38 31.38 -25.07
C ARG A 353 38.08 32.61 -25.92
N ARG A 354 36.84 32.80 -26.44
CA ARG A 354 36.43 33.99 -27.19
C ARG A 354 36.32 35.25 -26.36
N ALA A 355 36.18 35.16 -25.06
CA ALA A 355 36.18 36.31 -24.15
C ALA A 355 37.58 36.71 -23.70
N ALA A 356 38.59 35.89 -23.97
CA ALA A 356 40.00 36.13 -23.63
C ALA A 356 40.83 36.60 -24.82
N GLU A 357 40.29 36.59 -26.06
CA GLU A 357 40.81 37.25 -27.28
C GLU A 357 40.16 38.63 -27.48
#